data_d9078472eab1fbf6227b5e0fefd4fbc1
#
_entry.id   d9078472eab1fbf6227b5e0fefd4fbc1
#
_cell.length_a   1.000
_cell.length_b   1.000
_cell.length_c   1.000
_cell.angle_alpha   90.00
_cell.angle_beta   90.00
_cell.angle_gamma   90.00
#
_symmetry.space_group_name_H-M   'P 1'
#
loop_
_entity.id
_entity.type
_entity.pdbx_description
1 polymer ?
#
loop_
_entity_poly.entity_id
_entity_poly.type
_entity_poly.pdbx_seq_one_letter_code
_entity_poly.pdbx_strand_id
1 'polypeptide(L)'
;DGPYKISMVLKTNAAEFWNIVQAGAEAYEDEHPDQVSLDIKGPPAETYYEEQLNTIQTDLAVESYDGYLIAPLQSEAVATAIANTDKPVVAYDTRIDSDKCLAFVGTGNKEAAKEGGKAAVEAAKAAGWTDIKCIEIAGVQGDATNTARMEGYREGVNEAGGEFLDAETQYANATADLAVTAMEGIMSKYPEGVAIICSNNDDMALAAARTAKDNPNYAKTIFLGFDGQKSAVEAVLNGELTMTAAQNNFDIGYKAVETIVKILNGEEYGDVDTGTEIITKDNAQARLDNFANWLK
;
A
#
# COMPACT_ATOMS: atom_id res chain seq x y z
N ASP A 1 19.30 -27.58 -17.96
CA ASP A 1 19.04 -26.66 -16.86
C ASP A 1 18.46 -25.36 -17.45
N GLY A 2 17.17 -25.18 -17.30
CA GLY A 2 16.45 -24.00 -17.77
C GLY A 2 16.18 -23.03 -16.62
N PRO A 3 15.44 -21.94 -16.86
CA PRO A 3 15.07 -20.98 -15.84
C PRO A 3 14.17 -21.63 -14.77
N TYR A 4 14.27 -21.13 -13.54
CA TYR A 4 13.34 -21.52 -12.47
C TYR A 4 11.91 -21.12 -12.84
N LYS A 5 10.98 -22.03 -12.66
CA LYS A 5 9.57 -21.77 -12.92
C LYS A 5 8.86 -21.42 -11.62
N ILE A 6 8.36 -20.18 -11.54
CA ILE A 6 7.79 -19.61 -10.32
C ILE A 6 6.30 -19.31 -10.54
N SER A 7 5.47 -19.81 -9.63
CA SER A 7 4.09 -19.34 -9.52
C SER A 7 4.06 -18.06 -8.69
N MET A 8 3.51 -16.98 -9.24
CA MET A 8 3.32 -15.72 -8.55
C MET A 8 1.85 -15.38 -8.48
N VAL A 9 1.30 -15.34 -7.26
CA VAL A 9 -0.11 -15.09 -7.02
C VAL A 9 -0.30 -13.71 -6.40
N LEU A 10 -1.01 -12.85 -7.13
CA LEU A 10 -1.40 -11.51 -6.72
C LEU A 10 -2.70 -11.56 -5.91
N LYS A 11 -2.99 -10.51 -5.13
CA LYS A 11 -4.31 -10.38 -4.48
C LYS A 11 -5.42 -10.13 -5.49
N THR A 12 -5.11 -9.44 -6.58
CA THR A 12 -6.02 -9.25 -7.72
C THR A 12 -5.21 -8.91 -8.97
N ASN A 13 -5.77 -9.19 -10.14
CA ASN A 13 -5.18 -8.80 -11.43
C ASN A 13 -5.83 -7.52 -12.01
N ALA A 14 -6.76 -6.89 -11.29
CA ALA A 14 -7.61 -5.82 -11.83
C ALA A 14 -7.42 -4.46 -11.14
N ALA A 15 -6.42 -4.29 -10.27
CA ALA A 15 -6.18 -3.03 -9.58
C ALA A 15 -4.82 -2.44 -9.96
N GLU A 16 -4.76 -1.11 -10.06
CA GLU A 16 -3.55 -0.36 -10.42
C GLU A 16 -2.34 -0.76 -9.57
N PHE A 17 -2.51 -0.82 -8.23
CA PHE A 17 -1.43 -1.22 -7.31
C PHE A 17 -0.80 -2.56 -7.74
N TRP A 18 -1.62 -3.56 -8.00
CA TRP A 18 -1.17 -4.91 -8.35
C TRP A 18 -0.61 -5.00 -9.77
N ASN A 19 -1.11 -4.18 -10.68
CA ASN A 19 -0.55 -4.08 -12.03
C ASN A 19 0.88 -3.54 -11.99
N ILE A 20 1.19 -2.63 -11.07
CA ILE A 20 2.55 -2.11 -10.88
C ILE A 20 3.46 -3.14 -10.22
N VAL A 21 2.96 -3.88 -9.23
CA VAL A 21 3.69 -5.01 -8.63
C VAL A 21 4.05 -6.03 -9.72
N GLN A 22 3.10 -6.38 -10.57
CA GLN A 22 3.33 -7.27 -11.71
C GLN A 22 4.39 -6.71 -12.66
N ALA A 23 4.33 -5.42 -12.99
CA ALA A 23 5.32 -4.77 -13.86
C ALA A 23 6.73 -4.88 -13.27
N GLY A 24 6.89 -4.74 -11.96
CA GLY A 24 8.17 -4.92 -11.27
C GLY A 24 8.70 -6.35 -11.38
N ALA A 25 7.82 -7.33 -11.18
CA ALA A 25 8.16 -8.74 -11.33
C ALA A 25 8.60 -9.08 -12.75
N GLU A 26 7.83 -8.62 -13.73
CA GLU A 26 8.13 -8.82 -15.15
C GLU A 26 9.44 -8.13 -15.57
N ALA A 27 9.77 -6.98 -14.98
CA ALA A 27 11.03 -6.30 -15.23
C ALA A 27 12.23 -7.17 -14.80
N TYR A 28 12.14 -7.82 -13.64
CA TYR A 28 13.20 -8.76 -13.24
C TYR A 28 13.32 -9.94 -14.20
N GLU A 29 12.18 -10.52 -14.59
CA GLU A 29 12.16 -11.63 -15.56
C GLU A 29 12.79 -11.23 -16.89
N ASP A 30 12.45 -10.05 -17.40
CA ASP A 30 12.99 -9.53 -18.66
C ASP A 30 14.50 -9.29 -18.61
N GLU A 31 15.01 -8.87 -17.45
CA GLU A 31 16.46 -8.67 -17.22
C GLU A 31 17.20 -9.98 -17.02
N HIS A 32 16.51 -11.04 -16.58
CA HIS A 32 17.10 -12.33 -16.22
C HIS A 32 16.34 -13.52 -16.83
N PRO A 33 16.13 -13.54 -18.16
CA PRO A 33 15.29 -14.57 -18.80
C PRO A 33 15.85 -15.97 -18.70
N ASP A 34 17.17 -16.09 -18.49
CA ASP A 34 17.83 -17.40 -18.30
C ASP A 34 17.72 -17.92 -16.88
N GLN A 35 17.31 -17.09 -15.92
CA GLN A 35 17.22 -17.46 -14.51
C GLN A 35 15.82 -17.79 -14.05
N VAL A 36 14.80 -17.07 -14.54
CA VAL A 36 13.44 -17.20 -14.02
C VAL A 36 12.39 -17.05 -15.12
N SER A 37 11.33 -17.84 -14.98
CA SER A 37 10.12 -17.77 -15.79
C SER A 37 8.92 -17.67 -14.84
N LEU A 38 8.14 -16.62 -14.95
CA LEU A 38 7.01 -16.34 -14.06
C LEU A 38 5.69 -16.78 -14.67
N ASP A 39 4.87 -17.41 -13.85
CA ASP A 39 3.45 -17.63 -14.12
C ASP A 39 2.65 -16.78 -13.13
N ILE A 40 2.22 -15.59 -13.59
CA ILE A 40 1.61 -14.56 -12.75
C ILE A 40 0.08 -14.63 -12.91
N LYS A 41 -0.62 -14.69 -11.80
CA LYS A 41 -2.08 -14.78 -11.77
C LYS A 41 -2.66 -14.15 -10.52
N GLY A 42 -3.95 -13.83 -10.57
CA GLY A 42 -4.68 -13.31 -9.42
C GLY A 42 -6.18 -13.31 -9.72
N PRO A 43 -7.01 -13.29 -8.67
CA PRO A 43 -8.46 -13.23 -8.85
C PRO A 43 -8.90 -11.85 -9.36
N PRO A 44 -10.15 -11.71 -9.85
CA PRO A 44 -10.64 -10.45 -10.41
C PRO A 44 -10.89 -9.36 -9.37
N ALA A 45 -10.91 -9.68 -8.08
CA ALA A 45 -11.03 -8.72 -6.99
C ALA A 45 -10.48 -9.30 -5.69
N GLU A 46 -10.09 -8.43 -4.74
CA GLU A 46 -9.55 -8.85 -3.44
C GLU A 46 -10.57 -9.52 -2.51
N THR A 47 -11.85 -9.48 -2.85
CA THR A 47 -12.90 -10.20 -2.12
C THR A 47 -13.04 -11.67 -2.51
N TYR A 48 -12.35 -12.12 -3.55
CA TYR A 48 -12.41 -13.51 -4.04
C TYR A 48 -11.40 -14.40 -3.31
N TYR A 49 -11.56 -14.52 -1.99
CA TYR A 49 -10.64 -15.26 -1.10
C TYR A 49 -10.51 -16.73 -1.47
N GLU A 50 -11.64 -17.39 -1.73
CA GLU A 50 -11.68 -18.83 -2.04
C GLU A 50 -11.03 -19.11 -3.39
N GLU A 51 -11.24 -18.25 -4.37
CA GLU A 51 -10.64 -18.40 -5.70
C GLU A 51 -9.11 -18.30 -5.61
N GLN A 52 -8.59 -17.32 -4.86
CA GLN A 52 -7.15 -17.21 -4.65
C GLN A 52 -6.60 -18.46 -3.94
N LEU A 53 -7.26 -18.91 -2.88
CA LEU A 53 -6.81 -20.09 -2.13
C LEU A 53 -6.82 -21.33 -3.01
N ASN A 54 -7.85 -21.52 -3.83
CA ASN A 54 -7.91 -22.63 -4.78
C ASN A 54 -6.78 -22.59 -5.80
N THR A 55 -6.45 -21.41 -6.30
CA THR A 55 -5.31 -21.22 -7.22
C THR A 55 -4.00 -21.62 -6.55
N ILE A 56 -3.78 -21.16 -5.32
CA ILE A 56 -2.57 -21.49 -4.54
C ILE A 56 -2.48 -23.00 -4.31
N GLN A 57 -3.56 -23.63 -3.87
CA GLN A 57 -3.60 -25.07 -3.62
C GLN A 57 -3.35 -25.87 -4.89
N THR A 58 -3.92 -25.46 -6.00
CA THR A 58 -3.71 -26.09 -7.32
C THR A 58 -2.23 -25.99 -7.72
N ASP A 59 -1.63 -24.83 -7.58
CA ASP A 59 -0.22 -24.61 -7.95
C ASP A 59 0.75 -25.39 -7.04
N LEU A 60 0.43 -25.50 -5.75
CA LEU A 60 1.23 -26.30 -4.81
C LEU A 60 1.24 -27.80 -5.18
N ALA A 61 0.18 -28.28 -5.84
CA ALA A 61 0.09 -29.66 -6.30
C ALA A 61 0.81 -29.90 -7.63
N VAL A 62 1.20 -28.85 -8.35
CA VAL A 62 1.92 -28.95 -9.63
C VAL A 62 3.43 -29.11 -9.37
N GLU A 63 3.98 -30.22 -9.81
CA GLU A 63 5.41 -30.53 -9.59
C GLU A 63 6.37 -29.64 -10.39
N SER A 64 5.89 -29.00 -11.46
CA SER A 64 6.74 -28.23 -12.37
C SER A 64 7.19 -26.87 -11.83
N TYR A 65 6.57 -26.35 -10.77
CA TYR A 65 7.02 -25.12 -10.13
C TYR A 65 8.21 -25.39 -9.21
N ASP A 66 9.19 -24.51 -9.27
CA ASP A 66 10.37 -24.56 -8.40
C ASP A 66 10.18 -23.76 -7.11
N GLY A 67 9.24 -22.84 -7.09
CA GLY A 67 8.92 -22.00 -5.93
C GLY A 67 7.67 -21.15 -6.13
N TYR A 68 7.28 -20.46 -5.06
CA TYR A 68 6.01 -19.73 -5.00
C TYR A 68 6.21 -18.36 -4.40
N LEU A 69 5.65 -17.34 -5.09
CA LEU A 69 5.50 -15.97 -4.59
C LEU A 69 4.02 -15.75 -4.32
N ILE A 70 3.67 -15.40 -3.08
CA ILE A 70 2.26 -15.30 -2.68
C ILE A 70 2.02 -14.00 -1.92
N ALA A 71 1.03 -13.22 -2.38
CA ALA A 71 0.43 -12.12 -1.63
C ALA A 71 -0.93 -12.59 -1.10
N PRO A 72 -1.02 -13.05 0.16
CA PRO A 72 -2.21 -13.76 0.62
C PRO A 72 -3.38 -12.81 0.91
N LEU A 73 -4.58 -13.18 0.47
CA LEU A 73 -5.82 -12.54 0.90
C LEU A 73 -6.22 -13.02 2.30
N GLN A 74 -5.99 -14.30 2.58
CA GLN A 74 -6.25 -14.94 3.88
C GLN A 74 -4.98 -15.61 4.38
N SER A 75 -4.16 -14.89 5.14
CA SER A 75 -2.84 -15.34 5.57
C SER A 75 -2.87 -16.65 6.33
N GLU A 76 -3.83 -16.87 7.23
CA GLU A 76 -3.94 -18.11 8.01
C GLU A 76 -4.25 -19.32 7.13
N ALA A 77 -5.18 -19.16 6.18
CA ALA A 77 -5.53 -20.23 5.25
C ALA A 77 -4.36 -20.59 4.33
N VAL A 78 -3.61 -19.59 3.89
CA VAL A 78 -2.40 -19.81 3.07
C VAL A 78 -1.31 -20.48 3.89
N ALA A 79 -1.10 -20.09 5.15
CA ALA A 79 -0.16 -20.74 6.05
C ALA A 79 -0.45 -22.24 6.17
N THR A 80 -1.72 -22.61 6.29
CA THR A 80 -2.16 -23.99 6.32
C THR A 80 -1.89 -24.70 4.98
N ALA A 81 -2.18 -24.04 3.86
CA ALA A 81 -2.00 -24.62 2.53
C ALA A 81 -0.54 -24.95 2.20
N ILE A 82 0.41 -24.12 2.66
CA ILE A 82 1.85 -24.32 2.38
C ILE A 82 2.56 -25.24 3.38
N ALA A 83 1.86 -25.71 4.42
CA ALA A 83 2.46 -26.43 5.55
C ALA A 83 3.28 -27.68 5.15
N ASN A 84 2.93 -28.32 4.05
CA ASN A 84 3.56 -29.56 3.60
C ASN A 84 4.43 -29.39 2.35
N THR A 85 4.66 -28.17 1.87
CA THR A 85 5.51 -27.97 0.68
C THR A 85 7.00 -28.02 1.06
N ASP A 86 7.80 -28.64 0.19
CA ASP A 86 9.25 -28.66 0.33
C ASP A 86 9.95 -27.60 -0.54
N LYS A 87 9.18 -26.90 -1.36
CA LYS A 87 9.68 -25.87 -2.25
C LYS A 87 9.62 -24.49 -1.57
N PRO A 88 10.52 -23.57 -1.92
CA PRO A 88 10.53 -22.25 -1.28
C PRO A 88 9.27 -21.45 -1.55
N VAL A 89 8.78 -20.81 -0.49
CA VAL A 89 7.68 -19.85 -0.52
C VAL A 89 8.18 -18.52 0.02
N VAL A 90 7.92 -17.43 -0.72
CA VAL A 90 8.19 -16.07 -0.31
C VAL A 90 6.86 -15.30 -0.31
N ALA A 91 6.54 -14.65 0.80
CA ALA A 91 5.39 -13.74 0.88
C ALA A 91 5.78 -12.34 0.43
N TYR A 92 4.88 -11.66 -0.23
CA TYR A 92 5.08 -10.25 -0.56
C TYR A 92 3.81 -9.45 -0.28
N ASP A 93 3.96 -8.16 0.00
CA ASP A 93 2.90 -7.24 0.43
C ASP A 93 2.30 -7.59 1.80
N THR A 94 1.90 -8.83 2.02
CA THR A 94 1.27 -9.30 3.25
C THR A 94 1.98 -10.55 3.76
N ARG A 95 2.25 -10.57 5.07
CA ARG A 95 3.00 -11.67 5.70
C ARG A 95 2.18 -12.95 5.77
N ILE A 96 2.89 -14.06 5.71
CA ILE A 96 2.38 -15.39 6.02
C ILE A 96 3.14 -15.91 7.24
N ASP A 97 2.42 -16.14 8.34
CA ASP A 97 3.00 -16.66 9.58
C ASP A 97 3.12 -18.18 9.50
N SER A 98 4.23 -18.63 8.97
CA SER A 98 4.57 -20.06 8.79
C SER A 98 6.08 -20.22 8.64
N ASP A 99 6.62 -21.26 9.22
CA ASP A 99 8.04 -21.65 9.06
C ASP A 99 8.37 -22.01 7.61
N LYS A 100 7.36 -22.34 6.82
CA LYS A 100 7.53 -22.64 5.39
C LYS A 100 7.67 -21.39 4.52
N CYS A 101 7.24 -20.23 5.04
CA CYS A 101 7.47 -18.95 4.39
C CYS A 101 8.88 -18.47 4.75
N LEU A 102 9.77 -18.44 3.77
CA LEU A 102 11.20 -18.22 4.03
C LEU A 102 11.58 -16.76 4.14
N ALA A 103 10.81 -15.86 3.50
CA ALA A 103 11.06 -14.43 3.53
C ALA A 103 9.79 -13.63 3.26
N PHE A 104 9.83 -12.36 3.64
CA PHE A 104 8.80 -11.37 3.33
C PHE A 104 9.41 -10.18 2.58
N VAL A 105 8.74 -9.74 1.53
CA VAL A 105 9.13 -8.58 0.72
C VAL A 105 7.99 -7.57 0.70
N GLY A 106 8.21 -6.39 1.23
CA GLY A 106 7.19 -5.34 1.27
C GLY A 106 7.43 -4.35 2.40
N THR A 107 6.45 -3.46 2.59
CA THR A 107 6.40 -2.55 3.74
C THR A 107 5.01 -2.66 4.35
N GLY A 108 4.95 -2.78 5.69
CA GLY A 108 3.68 -2.85 6.39
C GLY A 108 2.86 -1.56 6.27
N ASN A 109 1.55 -1.69 6.33
CA ASN A 109 0.63 -0.54 6.29
C ASN A 109 0.85 0.42 7.45
N LYS A 110 1.17 -0.10 8.63
CA LYS A 110 1.44 0.70 9.83
C LYS A 110 2.69 1.57 9.63
N GLU A 111 3.79 0.99 9.17
CA GLU A 111 5.05 1.68 8.94
C GLU A 111 4.91 2.77 7.88
N ALA A 112 4.21 2.47 6.78
CA ALA A 112 3.94 3.43 5.71
C ALA A 112 3.08 4.60 6.20
N ALA A 113 2.02 4.33 6.95
CA ALA A 113 1.15 5.37 7.52
C ALA A 113 1.91 6.21 8.57
N LYS A 114 2.79 5.59 9.36
CA LYS A 114 3.63 6.31 10.31
C LYS A 114 4.52 7.34 9.61
N GLU A 115 5.17 6.97 8.54
CA GLU A 115 5.97 7.91 7.74
C GLU A 115 5.12 9.02 7.14
N GLY A 116 3.91 8.69 6.67
CA GLY A 116 2.93 9.68 6.18
C GLY A 116 2.52 10.68 7.26
N GLY A 117 2.21 10.19 8.46
CA GLY A 117 1.84 11.04 9.60
C GLY A 117 2.95 12.00 10.01
N LYS A 118 4.19 11.51 10.07
CA LYS A 118 5.37 12.37 10.36
C LYS A 118 5.54 13.46 9.30
N ALA A 119 5.47 13.08 8.04
CA ALA A 119 5.61 14.03 6.93
C ALA A 119 4.50 15.09 6.94
N ALA A 120 3.27 14.71 7.29
CA ALA A 120 2.15 15.64 7.38
C ALA A 120 2.37 16.68 8.50
N VAL A 121 2.90 16.28 9.66
CA VAL A 121 3.23 17.21 10.75
C VAL A 121 4.30 18.22 10.31
N GLU A 122 5.35 17.75 9.64
CA GLU A 122 6.39 18.64 9.13
C GLU A 122 5.86 19.62 8.08
N ALA A 123 4.97 19.13 7.19
CA ALA A 123 4.28 19.98 6.22
C ALA A 123 3.37 21.01 6.88
N ALA A 124 2.67 20.65 7.96
CA ALA A 124 1.82 21.57 8.71
C ALA A 124 2.64 22.65 9.39
N LYS A 125 3.77 22.31 9.98
CA LYS A 125 4.72 23.30 10.55
C LYS A 125 5.20 24.27 9.46
N ALA A 126 5.58 23.75 8.31
CA ALA A 126 6.04 24.58 7.18
C ALA A 126 4.93 25.50 6.64
N ALA A 127 3.67 25.09 6.74
CA ALA A 127 2.51 25.89 6.34
C ALA A 127 2.14 26.97 7.39
N GLY A 128 2.78 26.94 8.56
CA GLY A 128 2.58 27.95 9.61
C GLY A 128 1.64 27.53 10.75
N TRP A 129 1.20 26.28 10.78
CA TRP A 129 0.38 25.79 11.88
C TRP A 129 1.22 25.70 13.18
N THR A 130 0.65 26.18 14.27
CA THR A 130 1.23 26.06 15.62
C THR A 130 0.45 25.07 16.48
N ASP A 131 -0.86 24.94 16.26
CA ASP A 131 -1.72 23.92 16.86
C ASP A 131 -1.94 22.82 15.81
N ILE A 132 -1.15 21.76 15.89
CA ILE A 132 -1.10 20.70 14.87
C ILE A 132 -1.96 19.52 15.28
N LYS A 133 -3.27 19.69 15.12
CA LYS A 133 -4.25 18.63 15.31
C LYS A 133 -4.46 17.86 14.03
N CYS A 134 -4.65 16.56 14.18
CA CYS A 134 -4.94 15.64 13.08
C CYS A 134 -6.25 14.92 13.33
N ILE A 135 -7.14 14.93 12.36
CA ILE A 135 -8.37 14.13 12.34
C ILE A 135 -8.28 13.15 11.18
N GLU A 136 -8.65 11.90 11.44
CA GLU A 136 -8.66 10.84 10.44
C GLU A 136 -10.04 10.58 9.88
N ILE A 137 -10.11 10.46 8.55
CA ILE A 137 -11.25 9.86 7.84
C ILE A 137 -10.83 8.46 7.45
N ALA A 138 -11.30 7.49 8.23
CA ALA A 138 -10.89 6.09 8.17
C ALA A 138 -11.75 5.28 7.19
N GLY A 139 -11.28 4.10 6.84
CA GLY A 139 -11.99 3.17 5.97
C GLY A 139 -13.04 2.34 6.71
N VAL A 140 -12.94 1.02 6.62
CA VAL A 140 -13.89 0.08 7.25
C VAL A 140 -13.47 -0.23 8.68
N GLN A 141 -14.36 0.05 9.62
CA GLN A 141 -14.11 -0.25 11.03
C GLN A 141 -13.91 -1.75 11.24
N GLY A 142 -12.85 -2.12 11.96
CA GLY A 142 -12.52 -3.53 12.25
C GLY A 142 -11.71 -4.25 11.18
N ASP A 143 -11.53 -3.65 10.01
CA ASP A 143 -10.65 -4.19 8.98
C ASP A 143 -9.18 -4.07 9.41
N ALA A 144 -8.39 -5.13 9.23
CA ALA A 144 -6.99 -5.17 9.67
C ALA A 144 -6.10 -4.13 8.97
N THR A 145 -6.30 -3.92 7.67
CA THR A 145 -5.56 -2.89 6.91
C THR A 145 -5.90 -1.51 7.41
N ASN A 146 -7.19 -1.24 7.63
CA ASN A 146 -7.66 0.02 8.19
C ASN A 146 -7.05 0.29 9.58
N THR A 147 -7.09 -0.70 10.46
CA THR A 147 -6.53 -0.60 11.82
C THR A 147 -5.03 -0.31 11.79
N ALA A 148 -4.28 -0.98 10.94
CA ALA A 148 -2.84 -0.77 10.79
C ALA A 148 -2.51 0.66 10.33
N ARG A 149 -3.24 1.18 9.35
CA ARG A 149 -3.07 2.57 8.87
C ARG A 149 -3.43 3.58 9.95
N MET A 150 -4.51 3.35 10.70
CA MET A 150 -4.88 4.20 11.84
C MET A 150 -3.79 4.26 12.91
N GLU A 151 -3.26 3.11 13.32
CA GLU A 151 -2.19 3.03 14.30
C GLU A 151 -0.93 3.75 13.82
N GLY A 152 -0.58 3.57 12.56
CA GLY A 152 0.57 4.24 11.95
C GLY A 152 0.42 5.75 11.94
N TYR A 153 -0.71 6.28 11.49
CA TYR A 153 -0.98 7.72 11.51
C TYR A 153 -0.89 8.29 12.93
N ARG A 154 -1.52 7.62 13.89
CA ARG A 154 -1.47 8.05 15.30
C ARG A 154 -0.04 8.15 15.80
N GLU A 155 0.76 7.10 15.63
CA GLU A 155 2.14 7.08 16.05
C GLU A 155 2.97 8.17 15.37
N GLY A 156 2.87 8.27 14.05
CA GLY A 156 3.65 9.22 13.27
C GLY A 156 3.34 10.67 13.61
N VAL A 157 2.07 11.01 13.70
CA VAL A 157 1.62 12.37 14.08
C VAL A 157 2.08 12.73 15.49
N ASN A 158 1.85 11.83 16.47
CA ASN A 158 2.19 12.11 17.87
C ASN A 158 3.72 12.20 18.07
N GLU A 159 4.50 11.30 17.46
CA GLU A 159 5.96 11.34 17.58
C GLU A 159 6.58 12.60 16.95
N ALA A 160 5.99 13.13 15.88
CA ALA A 160 6.49 14.33 15.21
C ALA A 160 6.10 15.64 15.90
N GLY A 161 5.28 15.57 16.95
CA GLY A 161 4.86 16.73 17.73
C GLY A 161 3.45 17.26 17.39
N GLY A 162 2.68 16.53 16.62
CA GLY A 162 1.26 16.80 16.42
C GLY A 162 0.38 16.15 17.49
N GLU A 163 -0.91 16.34 17.38
CA GLU A 163 -1.91 15.73 18.25
C GLU A 163 -2.95 14.98 17.42
N PHE A 164 -2.91 13.66 17.46
CA PHE A 164 -3.90 12.83 16.79
C PHE A 164 -5.16 12.74 17.66
N LEU A 165 -6.29 13.20 17.11
CA LEU A 165 -7.57 13.25 17.83
C LEU A 165 -8.34 11.94 17.65
N ASP A 166 -8.04 10.94 18.48
CA ASP A 166 -8.66 9.61 18.40
C ASP A 166 -10.18 9.63 18.44
N ALA A 167 -10.75 10.47 19.30
CA ALA A 167 -12.20 10.56 19.49
C ALA A 167 -12.95 11.20 18.31
N GLU A 168 -12.23 11.85 17.40
CA GLU A 168 -12.81 12.56 16.25
C GLU A 168 -12.77 11.76 14.95
N THR A 169 -12.19 10.56 14.97
CA THR A 169 -12.10 9.69 13.77
C THR A 169 -13.47 9.41 13.18
N GLN A 170 -13.61 9.63 11.87
CA GLN A 170 -14.82 9.38 11.10
C GLN A 170 -14.60 8.19 10.17
N TYR A 171 -15.46 7.18 10.23
CA TYR A 171 -15.38 6.02 9.33
C TYR A 171 -16.22 6.28 8.08
N ALA A 172 -15.61 6.16 6.91
CA ALA A 172 -16.24 6.42 5.62
C ALA A 172 -16.26 5.19 4.69
N ASN A 173 -16.11 3.98 5.25
CA ASN A 173 -16.19 2.70 4.53
C ASN A 173 -15.33 2.63 3.27
N ALA A 174 -14.20 3.34 3.26
CA ALA A 174 -13.27 3.44 2.14
C ALA A 174 -13.87 4.10 0.87
N THR A 175 -14.98 4.83 0.99
CA THR A 175 -15.68 5.44 -0.15
C THR A 175 -15.58 6.95 -0.17
N ALA A 176 -15.50 7.53 -1.37
CA ALA A 176 -15.47 8.98 -1.57
C ALA A 176 -16.75 9.66 -1.06
N ASP A 177 -17.91 9.10 -1.34
CA ASP A 177 -19.20 9.70 -0.96
C ASP A 177 -19.34 9.88 0.56
N LEU A 178 -18.98 8.86 1.33
CA LEU A 178 -19.02 8.94 2.78
C LEU A 178 -17.93 9.85 3.35
N ALA A 179 -16.79 9.97 2.66
CA ALA A 179 -15.74 10.91 3.04
C ALA A 179 -16.19 12.36 2.87
N VAL A 180 -17.00 12.70 1.87
CA VAL A 180 -17.63 14.02 1.71
C VAL A 180 -18.45 14.36 2.96
N THR A 181 -19.34 13.47 3.36
CA THR A 181 -20.20 13.67 4.54
C THR A 181 -19.37 13.81 5.82
N ALA A 182 -18.34 12.98 5.97
CA ALA A 182 -17.42 13.07 7.11
C ALA A 182 -16.69 14.41 7.17
N MET A 183 -16.20 14.88 6.03
CA MET A 183 -15.49 16.18 5.97
C MET A 183 -16.42 17.35 6.26
N GLU A 184 -17.65 17.34 5.76
CA GLU A 184 -18.66 18.35 6.10
C GLU A 184 -18.90 18.42 7.60
N GLY A 185 -19.00 17.26 8.27
CA GLY A 185 -19.14 17.18 9.72
C GLY A 185 -17.93 17.74 10.48
N ILE A 186 -16.72 17.44 10.00
CA ILE A 186 -15.49 17.99 10.57
C ILE A 186 -15.45 19.50 10.46
N MET A 187 -15.77 20.06 9.29
CA MET A 187 -15.78 21.51 9.08
C MET A 187 -16.83 22.19 9.94
N SER A 188 -17.97 21.57 10.18
CA SER A 188 -19.01 22.12 11.07
C SER A 188 -18.55 22.15 12.53
N LYS A 189 -17.85 21.12 13.00
CA LYS A 189 -17.35 21.04 14.36
C LYS A 189 -16.10 21.88 14.60
N TYR A 190 -15.26 22.04 13.59
CA TYR A 190 -14.01 22.80 13.64
C TYR A 190 -14.01 23.89 12.57
N PRO A 191 -14.85 24.93 12.73
CA PRO A 191 -14.99 25.98 11.71
C PRO A 191 -13.73 26.82 11.52
N GLU A 192 -12.83 26.85 12.51
CA GLU A 192 -11.55 27.57 12.46
C GLU A 192 -10.46 26.84 11.66
N GLY A 193 -10.70 25.62 11.26
CA GLY A 193 -9.74 24.78 10.54
C GLY A 193 -9.08 23.73 11.40
N VAL A 194 -8.52 22.71 10.73
CA VAL A 194 -7.72 21.64 11.34
C VAL A 194 -6.43 21.51 10.53
N ALA A 195 -5.30 21.34 11.20
CA ALA A 195 -4.00 21.32 10.54
C ALA A 195 -3.82 20.15 9.57
N ILE A 196 -4.28 18.94 9.98
CA ILE A 196 -4.10 17.72 9.19
C ILE A 196 -5.41 16.94 9.13
N ILE A 197 -5.82 16.58 7.92
CA ILE A 197 -6.85 15.58 7.66
C ILE A 197 -6.14 14.43 6.94
N CYS A 198 -6.05 13.28 7.59
CA CYS A 198 -5.49 12.08 6.99
C CYS A 198 -6.59 11.07 6.67
N SER A 199 -6.42 10.33 5.60
CA SER A 199 -7.38 9.32 5.16
C SER A 199 -6.68 8.02 4.82
N ASN A 200 -7.39 6.89 4.94
CA ASN A 200 -6.81 5.57 4.77
C ASN A 200 -6.67 5.13 3.31
N ASN A 201 -7.24 5.90 2.38
CA ASN A 201 -6.97 5.75 0.96
C ASN A 201 -7.07 7.10 0.24
N ASP A 202 -6.59 7.13 -0.99
CA ASP A 202 -6.55 8.35 -1.80
C ASP A 202 -7.95 8.86 -2.21
N ASP A 203 -8.89 7.96 -2.46
CA ASP A 203 -10.25 8.35 -2.86
C ASP A 203 -10.93 9.16 -1.76
N MET A 204 -10.81 8.75 -0.51
CA MET A 204 -11.35 9.49 0.63
C MET A 204 -10.60 10.81 0.86
N ALA A 205 -9.27 10.80 0.76
CA ALA A 205 -8.46 12.00 0.94
C ALA A 205 -8.80 13.08 -0.10
N LEU A 206 -8.93 12.68 -1.35
CA LEU A 206 -9.26 13.59 -2.44
C LEU A 206 -10.68 14.14 -2.30
N ALA A 207 -11.64 13.32 -1.90
CA ALA A 207 -13.01 13.74 -1.63
C ALA A 207 -13.05 14.76 -0.48
N ALA A 208 -12.30 14.53 0.59
CA ALA A 208 -12.19 15.47 1.72
C ALA A 208 -11.58 16.82 1.28
N ALA A 209 -10.48 16.77 0.55
CA ALA A 209 -9.82 17.98 0.05
C ALA A 209 -10.72 18.81 -0.87
N ARG A 210 -11.44 18.15 -1.78
CA ARG A 210 -12.40 18.81 -2.69
C ARG A 210 -13.58 19.40 -1.94
N THR A 211 -14.08 18.75 -0.90
CA THR A 211 -15.17 19.24 -0.05
C THR A 211 -14.76 20.51 0.69
N ALA A 212 -13.52 20.61 1.12
CA ALA A 212 -12.99 21.76 1.86
C ALA A 212 -12.43 22.88 0.97
N LYS A 213 -12.37 22.68 -0.34
CA LYS A 213 -11.67 23.55 -1.31
C LYS A 213 -11.98 25.02 -1.19
N ASP A 214 -13.25 25.39 -1.00
CA ASP A 214 -13.68 26.78 -0.97
C ASP A 214 -13.79 27.37 0.45
N ASN A 215 -13.38 26.59 1.47
CA ASN A 215 -13.35 27.05 2.85
C ASN A 215 -11.98 27.66 3.18
N PRO A 216 -11.89 29.00 3.38
CA PRO A 216 -10.60 29.68 3.60
C PRO A 216 -9.88 29.19 4.89
N ASN A 217 -10.61 28.71 5.88
CA ASN A 217 -10.01 28.20 7.12
C ASN A 217 -9.35 26.84 6.94
N TYR A 218 -9.62 26.15 5.84
CA TYR A 218 -9.00 24.89 5.44
C TYR A 218 -7.99 25.03 4.29
N ALA A 219 -7.71 26.27 3.86
CA ALA A 219 -6.80 26.52 2.74
C ALA A 219 -5.37 26.04 2.99
N LYS A 220 -4.93 25.97 4.25
CA LYS A 220 -3.58 25.50 4.64
C LYS A 220 -3.60 24.13 5.32
N THR A 221 -4.74 23.45 5.30
CA THR A 221 -4.86 22.09 5.83
C THR A 221 -4.06 21.12 4.98
N ILE A 222 -3.33 20.24 5.66
CA ILE A 222 -2.61 19.15 5.01
C ILE A 222 -3.56 17.96 4.83
N PHE A 223 -3.93 17.67 3.59
CA PHE A 223 -4.73 16.51 3.24
C PHE A 223 -3.80 15.39 2.81
N LEU A 224 -3.72 14.35 3.63
CA LEU A 224 -2.85 13.20 3.44
C LEU A 224 -3.65 11.98 2.99
N GLY A 225 -3.33 11.43 1.82
CA GLY A 225 -3.88 10.18 1.32
C GLY A 225 -2.97 8.99 1.56
N PHE A 226 -3.39 7.86 1.03
CA PHE A 226 -2.64 6.61 1.09
C PHE A 226 -2.87 5.83 -0.22
N ASP A 227 -1.83 5.25 -0.76
CA ASP A 227 -1.64 4.39 -1.92
C ASP A 227 -0.81 5.03 -3.04
N GLY A 228 -0.88 6.32 -3.26
CA GLY A 228 -0.17 6.97 -4.36
C GLY A 228 -0.74 6.58 -5.72
N GLN A 229 -2.07 6.47 -5.83
CA GLN A 229 -2.75 6.19 -7.08
C GLN A 229 -2.51 7.31 -8.10
N LYS A 230 -2.56 6.98 -9.38
CA LYS A 230 -2.29 7.95 -10.46
C LYS A 230 -3.16 9.21 -10.33
N SER A 231 -4.47 9.04 -10.10
CA SER A 231 -5.40 10.16 -9.93
C SER A 231 -5.03 11.07 -8.75
N ALA A 232 -4.59 10.49 -7.64
CA ALA A 232 -4.16 11.24 -6.46
C ALA A 232 -2.83 11.96 -6.71
N VAL A 233 -1.90 11.33 -7.40
CA VAL A 233 -0.61 11.95 -7.74
C VAL A 233 -0.83 13.13 -8.69
N GLU A 234 -1.73 13.01 -9.66
CA GLU A 234 -2.15 14.12 -10.52
C GLU A 234 -2.76 15.26 -9.70
N ALA A 235 -3.59 14.94 -8.72
CA ALA A 235 -4.20 15.93 -7.80
C ALA A 235 -3.16 16.60 -6.91
N VAL A 236 -2.13 15.90 -6.49
CA VAL A 236 -0.99 16.50 -5.75
C VAL A 236 -0.26 17.49 -6.65
N LEU A 237 0.01 17.10 -7.88
CA LEU A 237 0.73 17.96 -8.84
C LEU A 237 -0.03 19.25 -9.15
N ASN A 238 -1.36 19.18 -9.28
CA ASN A 238 -2.19 20.34 -9.60
C ASN A 238 -2.65 21.12 -8.35
N GLY A 239 -2.31 20.69 -7.14
CA GLY A 239 -2.59 21.39 -5.89
C GLY A 239 -3.93 21.09 -5.23
N GLU A 240 -4.69 20.12 -5.72
CA GLU A 240 -5.96 19.70 -5.09
C GLU A 240 -5.75 18.87 -3.83
N LEU A 241 -4.73 18.00 -3.81
CA LEU A 241 -4.34 17.17 -2.68
C LEU A 241 -2.95 17.60 -2.21
N THR A 242 -2.67 17.51 -0.91
CA THR A 242 -1.37 17.96 -0.39
C THR A 242 -0.29 16.87 -0.58
N MET A 243 -0.59 15.64 -0.16
CA MET A 243 0.36 14.53 -0.22
C MET A 243 -0.34 13.18 -0.11
N THR A 244 0.38 12.14 -0.48
CA THR A 244 -0.05 10.76 -0.28
C THR A 244 1.14 9.87 0.09
N ALA A 245 0.92 8.92 0.99
CA ALA A 245 1.91 7.91 1.35
C ALA A 245 1.78 6.73 0.39
N ALA A 246 2.85 6.40 -0.32
CA ALA A 246 2.86 5.31 -1.28
C ALA A 246 3.84 4.22 -0.86
N GLN A 247 3.44 2.97 -0.98
CA GLN A 247 4.36 1.85 -0.94
C GLN A 247 5.09 1.77 -2.28
N ASN A 248 6.33 1.29 -2.28
CA ASN A 248 7.13 1.12 -3.49
C ASN A 248 6.74 -0.18 -4.20
N ASN A 249 5.55 -0.19 -4.78
CA ASN A 249 4.91 -1.39 -5.34
C ASN A 249 5.67 -2.01 -6.53
N PHE A 250 6.31 -1.22 -7.38
CA PHE A 250 7.20 -1.77 -8.40
C PHE A 250 8.35 -2.57 -7.77
N ASP A 251 8.99 -2.01 -6.75
CA ASP A 251 10.08 -2.67 -6.03
C ASP A 251 9.60 -3.91 -5.28
N ILE A 252 8.36 -3.92 -4.77
CA ILE A 252 7.79 -5.12 -4.16
C ILE A 252 7.83 -6.29 -5.15
N GLY A 253 7.34 -6.08 -6.36
CA GLY A 253 7.36 -7.11 -7.40
C GLY A 253 8.77 -7.52 -7.81
N TYR A 254 9.62 -6.55 -8.11
CA TYR A 254 11.00 -6.78 -8.52
C TYR A 254 11.79 -7.56 -7.46
N LYS A 255 11.75 -7.09 -6.21
CA LYS A 255 12.49 -7.66 -5.09
C LYS A 255 11.94 -9.03 -4.66
N ALA A 256 10.64 -9.27 -4.83
CA ALA A 256 10.06 -10.58 -4.54
C ALA A 256 10.66 -11.66 -5.46
N VAL A 257 10.75 -11.38 -6.75
CA VAL A 257 11.36 -12.30 -7.72
C VAL A 257 12.86 -12.46 -7.44
N GLU A 258 13.57 -11.37 -7.21
CA GLU A 258 15.00 -11.40 -6.84
C GLU A 258 15.24 -12.30 -5.63
N THR A 259 14.41 -12.17 -4.60
CA THR A 259 14.56 -12.93 -3.35
C THR A 259 14.39 -14.43 -3.57
N ILE A 260 13.36 -14.86 -4.29
CA ILE A 260 13.14 -16.29 -4.52
C ILE A 260 14.22 -16.88 -5.42
N VAL A 261 14.74 -16.13 -6.37
CA VAL A 261 15.86 -16.56 -7.21
C VAL A 261 17.12 -16.76 -6.35
N LYS A 262 17.42 -15.85 -5.43
CA LYS A 262 18.53 -15.99 -4.48
C LYS A 262 18.41 -17.28 -3.64
N ILE A 263 17.21 -17.55 -3.13
CA ILE A 263 16.93 -18.76 -2.35
C ILE A 263 17.23 -20.02 -3.19
N LEU A 264 16.71 -20.06 -4.41
CA LEU A 264 16.88 -21.20 -5.31
C LEU A 264 18.33 -21.39 -5.76
N ASN A 265 19.11 -20.30 -5.83
CA ASN A 265 20.54 -20.35 -6.14
C ASN A 265 21.42 -20.73 -4.91
N GLY A 266 20.81 -20.86 -3.73
CA GLY A 266 21.57 -21.11 -2.49
C GLY A 266 22.34 -19.90 -1.99
N GLU A 267 21.95 -18.69 -2.42
CA GLU A 267 22.57 -17.44 -1.99
C GLU A 267 21.97 -16.96 -0.66
N GLU A 268 22.65 -16.05 -0.01
CA GLU A 268 22.15 -15.39 1.20
C GLU A 268 20.91 -14.56 0.90
N TYR A 269 19.89 -14.67 1.74
CA TYR A 269 18.62 -13.97 1.60
C TYR A 269 18.05 -13.57 2.96
N GLY A 270 17.05 -12.70 2.95
CA GLY A 270 16.31 -12.30 4.14
C GLY A 270 15.08 -11.49 3.76
N ASP A 271 14.38 -10.97 4.77
CA ASP A 271 13.28 -10.05 4.54
C ASP A 271 13.79 -8.77 3.87
N VAL A 272 12.97 -8.22 2.98
CA VAL A 272 13.28 -6.97 2.27
C VAL A 272 12.20 -5.94 2.56
N ASP A 273 12.60 -4.86 3.23
CA ASP A 273 11.73 -3.68 3.40
C ASP A 273 11.87 -2.80 2.14
N THR A 274 10.81 -2.73 1.36
CA THR A 274 10.79 -1.94 0.12
C THR A 274 10.52 -0.46 0.37
N GLY A 275 10.16 -0.07 1.58
CA GLY A 275 10.02 1.31 2.00
C GLY A 275 8.75 2.00 1.53
N THR A 276 8.67 3.27 1.91
CA THR A 276 7.53 4.15 1.64
C THR A 276 8.05 5.40 0.95
N GLU A 277 7.35 5.84 -0.07
CA GLU A 277 7.58 7.12 -0.72
C GLU A 277 6.45 8.08 -0.35
N ILE A 278 6.80 9.26 0.18
CA ILE A 278 5.82 10.32 0.42
C ILE A 278 5.76 11.19 -0.82
N ILE A 279 4.61 11.20 -1.47
CA ILE A 279 4.39 11.96 -2.70
C ILE A 279 3.94 13.35 -2.35
N THR A 280 4.71 14.33 -2.79
CA THR A 280 4.43 15.77 -2.69
C THR A 280 4.59 16.39 -4.08
N LYS A 281 4.40 17.72 -4.20
CA LYS A 281 4.65 18.42 -5.47
C LYS A 281 6.08 18.21 -6.00
N ASP A 282 7.05 17.95 -5.12
CA ASP A 282 8.46 17.82 -5.49
C ASP A 282 8.74 16.55 -6.30
N ASN A 283 7.99 15.48 -6.08
CA ASN A 283 8.22 14.17 -6.71
C ASN A 283 7.00 13.61 -7.47
N ALA A 284 5.89 14.32 -7.47
CA ALA A 284 4.67 13.85 -8.14
C ALA A 284 4.88 13.62 -9.65
N GLN A 285 5.58 14.52 -10.33
CA GLN A 285 5.82 14.36 -11.77
C GLN A 285 6.69 13.13 -12.06
N ALA A 286 7.73 12.88 -11.25
CA ALA A 286 8.59 11.70 -11.40
C ALA A 286 7.78 10.41 -11.26
N ARG A 287 6.86 10.36 -10.29
CA ARG A 287 5.98 9.18 -10.13
C ARG A 287 5.03 9.02 -11.33
N LEU A 288 4.47 10.11 -11.85
CA LEU A 288 3.62 10.05 -13.06
C LEU A 288 4.40 9.53 -14.27
N ASP A 289 5.64 9.96 -14.43
CA ASP A 289 6.53 9.47 -15.50
C ASP A 289 6.76 7.96 -15.34
N ASN A 290 6.93 7.47 -14.13
CA ASN A 290 7.06 6.05 -13.85
C ASN A 290 5.78 5.26 -14.19
N PHE A 291 4.59 5.80 -13.90
CA PHE A 291 3.34 5.13 -14.30
C PHE A 291 3.27 4.88 -15.80
N ALA A 292 3.74 5.81 -16.61
CA ALA A 292 3.78 5.65 -18.06
C ALA A 292 4.65 4.45 -18.49
N ASN A 293 5.67 4.11 -17.72
CA ASN A 293 6.53 2.96 -17.95
C ASN A 293 5.95 1.66 -17.37
N TRP A 294 5.32 1.74 -16.17
CA TRP A 294 4.83 0.58 -15.44
C TRP A 294 3.51 0.02 -15.98
N LEU A 295 2.63 0.88 -16.51
CA LEU A 295 1.26 0.54 -16.95
C LEU A 295 1.14 0.56 -18.48
N LYS A 296 2.10 -0.02 -19.17
CA LYS A 296 2.10 -0.14 -20.65
C LYS A 296 1.08 -1.15 -21.15
#